data_80e4eb61641ebb78b028d8593c40b15b
#
_entry.id   80e4eb61641ebb78b028d8593c40b15b
#
_cell.length_a   1.000
_cell.length_b   1.000
_cell.length_c   1.000
_cell.angle_alpha   90.00
_cell.angle_beta   90.00
_cell.angle_gamma   90.00
#
_symmetry.space_group_name_H-M   'P 1'
#
loop_
_entity.id
_entity.type
_entity.pdbx_description
1 polymer ?
#
loop_
_entity_poly.entity_id
_entity_poly.type
_entity_poly.pdbx_seq_one_letter_code
_entity_poly.pdbx_strand_id
1 'polypeptide(L)'
;VSDMDEEAEYLHSMSEKGLHFVRKNGIQYIFKKDTPKNYYYHLGYYEKDIRDPDQYVENYKEAGWDNIYHEKGEFNGVWNYFRTEMETGTKPEIFSDRTSRIALYKRLLTSWRSLLTMLAICSAFIIGLLAFLWLGVNASSITTLGIQVSGVILLLILAVFILYLRLYHKIGRKLEELEKH
;
A
#
# COMPACT_ATOMS: atom_id res chain seq x y z
N VAL A 1 -0.93 0.65 -0.52
CA VAL A 1 0.40 0.55 0.11
C VAL A 1 1.20 1.67 -0.47
N SER A 2 1.36 2.76 0.29
CA SER A 2 2.27 3.84 -0.10
C SER A 2 3.69 3.30 -0.13
N ASP A 3 4.53 3.85 -0.97
CA ASP A 3 5.94 3.58 -0.90
C ASP A 3 6.45 4.22 0.41
N MET A 4 6.82 3.39 1.38
CA MET A 4 7.21 3.85 2.73
C MET A 4 8.37 4.84 2.68
N ASP A 5 9.26 4.65 1.72
CA ASP A 5 10.42 5.51 1.54
C ASP A 5 9.98 6.86 0.95
N GLU A 6 9.06 6.88 -0.03
CA GLU A 6 8.47 8.11 -0.58
C GLU A 6 7.69 8.89 0.49
N GLU A 7 6.96 8.18 1.36
CA GLU A 7 6.21 8.81 2.46
C GLU A 7 7.15 9.41 3.50
N ALA A 8 8.21 8.70 3.87
CA ALA A 8 9.22 9.22 4.80
C ALA A 8 9.93 10.47 4.25
N GLU A 9 10.27 10.48 2.96
CA GLU A 9 10.89 11.62 2.29
C GLU A 9 9.95 12.82 2.18
N TYR A 10 8.67 12.57 1.90
CA TYR A 10 7.65 13.62 1.95
C TYR A 10 7.57 14.27 3.33
N LEU A 11 7.50 13.48 4.41
CA LEU A 11 7.43 14.00 5.77
C LEU A 11 8.70 14.78 6.15
N HIS A 12 9.87 14.32 5.71
CA HIS A 12 11.14 15.05 5.85
C HIS A 12 11.08 16.41 5.17
N SER A 13 10.70 16.47 3.89
CA SER A 13 10.58 17.70 3.12
C SER A 13 9.59 18.72 3.73
N MET A 14 8.54 18.23 4.39
CA MET A 14 7.59 19.08 5.11
C MET A 14 8.21 19.66 6.38
N SER A 15 9.03 18.88 7.10
CA SER A 15 9.72 19.35 8.31
C SER A 15 10.75 20.42 8.03
N GLU A 16 11.45 20.37 6.89
CA GLU A 16 12.35 21.43 6.41
C GLU A 16 11.61 22.77 6.15
N LYS A 17 10.29 22.69 5.89
CA LYS A 17 9.40 23.87 5.73
C LYS A 17 8.76 24.32 7.05
N GLY A 18 9.13 23.69 8.19
CA GLY A 18 8.55 23.98 9.49
C GLY A 18 7.18 23.36 9.71
N LEU A 19 6.84 22.30 8.98
CA LEU A 19 5.61 21.54 9.13
C LEU A 19 5.95 20.13 9.65
N HIS A 20 5.82 19.93 10.96
CA HIS A 20 6.18 18.66 11.60
C HIS A 20 4.99 17.73 11.71
N PHE A 21 5.15 16.52 11.22
CA PHE A 21 4.11 15.50 11.27
C PHE A 21 3.72 15.14 12.71
N VAL A 22 2.41 15.06 12.94
CA VAL A 22 1.83 14.70 14.25
C VAL A 22 1.06 13.39 14.16
N ARG A 23 0.16 13.27 13.19
CA ARG A 23 -0.70 12.09 13.03
C ARG A 23 -1.38 12.07 11.66
N LYS A 24 -2.01 10.94 11.32
CA LYS A 24 -2.94 10.82 10.18
C LYS A 24 -4.39 10.85 10.66
N ASN A 25 -5.27 11.28 9.75
CA ASN A 25 -6.70 11.12 9.87
C ASN A 25 -7.20 10.56 8.51
N GLY A 26 -7.34 9.25 8.43
CA GLY A 26 -7.53 8.55 7.18
C GLY A 26 -6.35 8.79 6.22
N ILE A 27 -6.62 9.40 5.07
CA ILE A 27 -5.59 9.74 4.06
C ILE A 27 -4.92 11.10 4.28
N GLN A 28 -5.38 11.89 5.26
CA GLN A 28 -4.88 13.24 5.50
C GLN A 28 -3.79 13.25 6.56
N TYR A 29 -2.68 13.93 6.27
CA TYR A 29 -1.61 14.20 7.22
C TYR A 29 -1.91 15.44 8.03
N ILE A 30 -1.71 15.39 9.34
CA ILE A 30 -1.86 16.51 10.25
C ILE A 30 -0.49 16.94 10.71
N PHE A 31 -0.16 18.21 10.46
CA PHE A 31 1.12 18.82 10.80
C PHE A 31 0.95 19.89 11.87
N LYS A 32 1.97 20.05 12.70
CA LYS A 32 2.15 21.20 13.58
C LYS A 32 3.14 22.16 12.91
N LYS A 33 2.78 23.44 12.84
CA LYS A 33 3.67 24.48 12.35
C LYS A 33 4.64 24.90 13.46
N ASP A 34 5.94 24.89 13.17
CA ASP A 34 7.02 25.27 14.08
C ASP A 34 8.22 25.78 13.24
N THR A 35 9.36 26.03 13.87
CA THR A 35 10.61 26.35 13.18
C THR A 35 11.05 25.20 12.27
N PRO A 36 11.61 25.48 11.07
CA PRO A 36 12.20 24.45 10.22
C PRO A 36 13.23 23.61 10.97
N LYS A 37 13.13 22.27 10.81
CA LYS A 37 14.03 21.31 11.42
C LYS A 37 14.38 20.19 10.46
N ASN A 38 15.57 19.64 10.60
CA ASN A 38 16.05 18.51 9.81
C ASN A 38 15.61 17.18 10.46
N TYR A 39 14.29 16.93 10.47
CA TYR A 39 13.75 15.68 10.96
C TYR A 39 13.73 14.61 9.87
N TYR A 40 14.35 13.48 10.13
CA TYR A 40 14.22 12.27 9.34
C TYR A 40 13.08 11.41 9.87
N TYR A 41 12.36 10.77 8.95
CA TYR A 41 11.24 9.89 9.29
C TYR A 41 11.52 8.48 8.80
N HIS A 42 11.00 7.52 9.53
CA HIS A 42 10.99 6.12 9.15
C HIS A 42 9.63 5.50 9.47
N LEU A 43 9.10 4.75 8.51
CA LEU A 43 7.86 4.00 8.66
C LEU A 43 8.21 2.53 8.87
N GLY A 44 7.93 2.04 10.06
CA GLY A 44 8.11 0.66 10.42
C GLY A 44 6.78 -0.07 10.52
N TYR A 45 6.77 -1.34 10.14
CA TYR A 45 5.61 -2.21 10.24
C TYR A 45 5.96 -3.47 11.01
N TYR A 46 5.12 -3.87 11.95
CA TYR A 46 5.22 -5.17 12.59
C TYR A 46 3.84 -5.83 12.72
N GLU A 47 3.82 -7.16 12.73
CA GLU A 47 2.63 -7.95 13.05
C GLU A 47 2.68 -8.36 14.53
N LYS A 48 1.59 -8.14 15.26
CA LYS A 48 1.51 -8.44 16.71
C LYS A 48 1.72 -9.91 17.05
N ASP A 49 1.41 -10.79 16.11
CA ASP A 49 1.55 -12.24 16.31
C ASP A 49 3.02 -12.71 16.16
N ILE A 50 3.91 -11.86 15.64
CA ILE A 50 5.30 -12.21 15.31
C ILE A 50 6.31 -11.51 16.21
N ARG A 51 5.99 -10.30 16.69
CA ARG A 51 6.89 -9.47 17.52
C ARG A 51 6.17 -8.85 18.70
N ASP A 52 6.91 -8.77 19.83
CA ASP A 52 6.51 -7.97 20.97
C ASP A 52 6.51 -6.48 20.59
N PRO A 53 5.36 -5.79 20.69
CA PRO A 53 5.24 -4.39 20.37
C PRO A 53 6.18 -3.47 21.17
N ASP A 54 6.34 -3.74 22.44
CA ASP A 54 7.12 -2.88 23.35
C ASP A 54 8.60 -3.02 23.04
N GLN A 55 9.08 -4.23 22.84
CA GLN A 55 10.46 -4.49 22.42
C GLN A 55 10.76 -3.89 21.03
N TYR A 56 9.79 -3.93 20.11
CA TYR A 56 9.98 -3.35 18.78
C TYR A 56 10.20 -1.83 18.86
N VAL A 57 9.37 -1.12 19.61
CA VAL A 57 9.50 0.33 19.79
C VAL A 57 10.77 0.69 20.54
N GLU A 58 11.13 -0.07 21.59
CA GLU A 58 12.33 0.20 22.39
C GLU A 58 13.62 0.03 21.58
N ASN A 59 13.69 -0.96 20.68
CA ASN A 59 14.85 -1.11 19.78
C ASN A 59 15.08 0.12 18.89
N TYR A 60 14.01 0.76 18.41
CA TYR A 60 14.10 2.01 17.65
C TYR A 60 14.54 3.18 18.53
N LYS A 61 14.03 3.23 19.75
CA LYS A 61 14.39 4.27 20.70
C LYS A 61 15.87 4.18 21.12
N GLU A 62 16.39 2.98 21.36
CA GLU A 62 17.83 2.74 21.58
C GLU A 62 18.69 3.19 20.41
N ALA A 63 18.17 3.10 19.19
CA ALA A 63 18.82 3.60 17.98
C ALA A 63 18.63 5.11 17.73
N GLY A 64 18.03 5.85 18.70
CA GLY A 64 17.84 7.30 18.61
C GLY A 64 16.62 7.74 17.82
N TRP A 65 15.61 6.88 17.68
CA TRP A 65 14.37 7.20 17.00
C TRP A 65 13.20 7.31 17.96
N ASP A 66 12.45 8.41 17.89
CA ASP A 66 11.23 8.61 18.65
C ASP A 66 10.01 8.07 17.90
N ASN A 67 9.22 7.20 18.54
CA ASN A 67 7.91 6.82 17.99
C ASN A 67 6.91 7.96 18.24
N ILE A 68 6.49 8.63 17.17
CA ILE A 68 5.62 9.82 17.26
C ILE A 68 4.16 9.51 16.96
N TYR A 69 3.88 8.45 16.22
CA TYR A 69 2.53 8.05 15.84
C TYR A 69 2.50 6.56 15.47
N HIS A 70 1.37 5.93 15.74
CA HIS A 70 1.11 4.57 15.25
C HIS A 70 -0.35 4.44 14.80
N GLU A 71 -0.58 3.59 13.80
CA GLU A 71 -1.91 3.27 13.30
C GLU A 71 -2.05 1.76 13.04
N LYS A 72 -3.30 1.30 13.07
CA LYS A 72 -3.60 -0.11 12.76
C LYS A 72 -3.36 -0.37 11.28
N GLY A 73 -2.57 -1.37 11.00
CA GLY A 73 -2.29 -1.85 9.65
C GLY A 73 -3.08 -3.10 9.29
N GLU A 74 -2.77 -3.65 8.13
CA GLU A 74 -3.30 -4.92 7.63
C GLU A 74 -2.77 -6.10 8.45
N PHE A 75 -3.42 -7.27 8.34
CA PHE A 75 -2.99 -8.54 8.95
C PHE A 75 -2.68 -8.46 10.46
N ASN A 76 -3.52 -7.77 11.23
CA ASN A 76 -3.31 -7.52 12.65
C ASN A 76 -1.99 -6.80 12.98
N GLY A 77 -1.44 -6.08 12.00
CA GLY A 77 -0.20 -5.34 12.14
C GLY A 77 -0.41 -3.90 12.62
N VAL A 78 0.71 -3.24 12.90
CA VAL A 78 0.77 -1.85 13.32
C VAL A 78 1.83 -1.13 12.49
N TRP A 79 1.44 0.00 11.94
CA TRP A 79 2.33 0.97 11.33
C TRP A 79 2.83 1.92 12.41
N ASN A 80 4.12 2.12 12.48
CA ASN A 80 4.77 3.06 13.39
C ASN A 80 5.51 4.11 12.58
N TYR A 81 5.37 5.35 13.02
CA TYR A 81 6.07 6.50 12.46
C TYR A 81 7.13 6.93 13.46
N PHE A 82 8.35 6.71 13.09
CA PHE A 82 9.52 7.11 13.86
C PHE A 82 10.10 8.40 13.31
N ARG A 83 10.67 9.21 14.19
CA ARG A 83 11.34 10.46 13.86
C ARG A 83 12.64 10.58 14.62
N THR A 84 13.67 11.11 13.97
CA THR A 84 14.93 11.51 14.62
C THR A 84 15.36 12.88 14.12
N GLU A 85 16.08 13.64 14.94
CA GLU A 85 16.69 14.91 14.56
C GLU A 85 18.19 14.69 14.37
N MET A 86 18.73 15.08 13.20
CA MET A 86 20.15 14.95 12.92
C MET A 86 20.75 16.28 12.46
N GLU A 87 21.89 16.61 13.00
CA GLU A 87 22.60 17.86 12.68
C GLU A 87 23.31 17.82 11.32
N THR A 88 23.61 16.66 10.77
CA THR A 88 24.37 16.52 9.52
C THR A 88 23.84 15.38 8.64
N GLY A 89 23.66 15.69 7.37
CA GLY A 89 23.15 14.97 6.22
C GLY A 89 23.40 13.47 6.01
N THR A 90 23.67 12.70 7.03
CA THR A 90 23.79 11.25 6.93
C THR A 90 22.46 10.63 7.36
N LYS A 91 21.74 10.06 6.41
CA LYS A 91 20.49 9.33 6.69
C LYS A 91 20.81 8.15 7.62
N PRO A 92 20.15 8.04 8.79
CA PRO A 92 20.42 6.93 9.71
C PRO A 92 20.04 5.60 9.06
N GLU A 93 20.96 4.64 9.06
CA GLU A 93 20.65 3.29 8.60
C GLU A 93 19.89 2.53 9.67
N ILE A 94 18.75 1.93 9.28
CA ILE A 94 17.92 1.11 10.16
C ILE A 94 18.04 -0.35 9.72
N PHE A 95 18.75 -1.13 10.53
CA PHE A 95 19.08 -2.53 10.22
C PHE A 95 17.93 -3.54 10.39
N SER A 96 16.84 -3.22 11.07
CA SER A 96 15.95 -4.25 11.61
C SER A 96 14.67 -4.54 10.84
N ASP A 97 14.30 -3.75 9.83
CA ASP A 97 12.92 -3.80 9.30
C ASP A 97 12.76 -4.60 7.99
N ARG A 98 13.84 -4.99 7.38
CA ARG A 98 13.82 -5.68 6.08
C ARG A 98 13.00 -6.98 6.10
N THR A 99 13.19 -7.81 7.11
CA THR A 99 12.49 -9.10 7.22
C THR A 99 10.98 -8.92 7.39
N SER A 100 10.56 -7.93 8.18
CA SER A 100 9.15 -7.59 8.39
C SER A 100 8.52 -7.02 7.11
N ARG A 101 9.27 -6.17 6.39
CA ARG A 101 8.83 -5.61 5.09
C ARG A 101 8.66 -6.72 4.05
N ILE A 102 9.62 -7.64 3.93
CA ILE A 102 9.52 -8.80 3.02
C ILE A 102 8.30 -9.65 3.35
N ALA A 103 8.06 -9.97 4.63
CA ALA A 103 6.92 -10.75 5.07
C ALA A 103 5.59 -10.08 4.71
N LEU A 104 5.48 -8.76 4.94
CA LEU A 104 4.32 -7.97 4.56
C LEU A 104 4.06 -8.01 3.05
N TYR A 105 5.08 -7.74 2.24
CA TYR A 105 4.93 -7.75 0.79
C TYR A 105 4.55 -9.13 0.25
N LYS A 106 5.11 -10.22 0.79
CA LYS A 106 4.71 -11.60 0.44
C LYS A 106 3.24 -11.87 0.75
N ARG A 107 2.75 -11.47 1.92
CA ARG A 107 1.34 -11.60 2.28
C ARG A 107 0.42 -10.78 1.40
N LEU A 108 0.81 -9.53 1.12
CA LEU A 108 0.07 -8.66 0.19
C LEU A 108 -0.04 -9.32 -1.20
N LEU A 109 1.06 -9.81 -1.76
CA LEU A 109 1.05 -10.50 -3.05
C LEU A 109 0.16 -11.74 -3.04
N THR A 110 0.16 -12.53 -1.96
CA THR A 110 -0.69 -13.71 -1.83
C THR A 110 -2.17 -13.33 -1.80
N SER A 111 -2.54 -12.33 -1.01
CA SER A 111 -3.92 -11.82 -0.94
C SER A 111 -4.37 -11.23 -2.28
N TRP A 112 -3.50 -10.47 -2.94
CA TRP A 112 -3.79 -9.87 -4.24
C TRP A 112 -3.92 -10.91 -5.35
N ARG A 113 -3.12 -11.97 -5.31
CA ARG A 113 -3.25 -13.10 -6.25
C ARG A 113 -4.61 -13.80 -6.08
N SER A 114 -5.08 -13.99 -4.85
CA SER A 114 -6.40 -14.54 -4.57
C SER A 114 -7.53 -13.65 -5.11
N LEU A 115 -7.43 -12.34 -4.89
CA LEU A 115 -8.39 -11.36 -5.43
C LEU A 115 -8.41 -11.35 -6.96
N LEU A 116 -7.23 -11.39 -7.61
CA LEU A 116 -7.13 -11.46 -9.07
C LEU A 116 -7.76 -12.74 -9.64
N THR A 117 -7.53 -13.89 -9.00
CA THR A 117 -8.17 -15.16 -9.42
C THR A 117 -9.68 -15.10 -9.28
N MET A 118 -10.18 -14.57 -8.16
CA MET A 118 -11.63 -14.39 -7.96
C MET A 118 -12.22 -13.44 -9.01
N LEU A 119 -11.56 -12.32 -9.29
CA LEU A 119 -11.99 -11.37 -10.30
C LEU A 119 -12.02 -12.01 -11.71
N ALA A 120 -11.01 -12.82 -12.06
CA ALA A 120 -10.95 -13.53 -13.33
C ALA A 120 -12.10 -14.54 -13.48
N ILE A 121 -12.41 -15.30 -12.43
CA ILE A 121 -13.53 -16.25 -12.43
C ILE A 121 -14.86 -15.53 -12.61
N CYS A 122 -15.10 -14.45 -11.84
CA CYS A 122 -16.32 -13.65 -11.95
C CYS A 122 -16.45 -13.03 -13.36
N SER A 123 -15.35 -12.52 -13.91
CA SER A 123 -15.33 -11.96 -15.27
C SER A 123 -15.65 -13.01 -16.34
N ALA A 124 -15.07 -14.21 -16.23
CA ALA A 124 -15.36 -15.32 -17.13
C ALA A 124 -16.84 -15.75 -17.08
N PHE A 125 -17.42 -15.78 -15.88
CA PHE A 125 -18.83 -16.09 -15.69
C PHE A 125 -19.74 -15.02 -16.33
N ILE A 126 -19.44 -13.74 -16.14
CA ILE A 126 -20.21 -12.64 -16.76
C ILE A 126 -20.11 -12.70 -18.29
N ILE A 127 -18.91 -12.92 -18.83
CA ILE A 127 -18.70 -13.04 -20.28
C ILE A 127 -19.47 -14.24 -20.84
N GLY A 128 -19.42 -15.40 -20.15
CA GLY A 128 -20.16 -16.59 -20.53
C GLY A 128 -21.69 -16.36 -20.53
N LEU A 129 -22.21 -15.65 -19.51
CA LEU A 129 -23.62 -15.31 -19.44
C LEU A 129 -24.04 -14.37 -20.60
N LEU A 130 -23.23 -13.36 -20.88
CA LEU A 130 -23.49 -12.43 -21.99
C LEU A 130 -23.47 -13.16 -23.34
N ALA A 131 -22.51 -14.07 -23.55
CA ALA A 131 -22.41 -14.90 -24.75
C ALA A 131 -23.63 -15.83 -24.88
N PHE A 132 -24.07 -16.47 -23.79
CA PHE A 132 -25.25 -17.32 -23.78
C PHE A 132 -26.51 -16.55 -24.15
N LEU A 133 -26.70 -15.35 -23.56
CA LEU A 133 -27.85 -14.48 -23.89
C LEU A 133 -27.81 -14.04 -25.38
N TRP A 134 -26.60 -13.74 -25.88
CA TRP A 134 -26.44 -13.29 -27.27
C TRP A 134 -26.70 -14.42 -28.31
N LEU A 135 -26.32 -15.67 -27.98
CA LEU A 135 -26.55 -16.84 -28.80
C LEU A 135 -27.97 -17.40 -28.69
N GLY A 136 -28.57 -17.28 -27.49
CA GLY A 136 -29.88 -17.89 -27.15
C GLY A 136 -31.09 -17.03 -27.49
N VAL A 137 -30.90 -15.71 -27.61
CA VAL A 137 -32.00 -14.78 -27.93
C VAL A 137 -31.94 -14.42 -29.41
N ASN A 138 -33.04 -14.55 -30.14
CA ASN A 138 -33.12 -14.12 -31.54
C ASN A 138 -32.61 -12.70 -31.69
N ALA A 139 -31.69 -12.46 -32.65
CA ALA A 139 -31.01 -11.18 -32.84
C ALA A 139 -31.93 -9.97 -33.03
N SER A 140 -33.19 -10.18 -33.37
CA SER A 140 -34.24 -9.13 -33.48
C SER A 140 -34.68 -8.56 -32.12
N SER A 141 -34.43 -9.24 -30.99
CA SER A 141 -34.84 -8.83 -29.65
C SER A 141 -33.71 -8.14 -28.85
N ILE A 142 -32.48 -8.15 -29.35
CA ILE A 142 -31.35 -7.46 -28.72
C ILE A 142 -31.39 -6.01 -29.18
N THR A 143 -31.84 -5.12 -28.30
CA THR A 143 -31.82 -3.70 -28.55
C THR A 143 -30.38 -3.17 -28.63
N THR A 144 -30.16 -2.15 -29.48
CA THR A 144 -28.87 -1.42 -29.56
C THR A 144 -28.35 -1.01 -28.18
N LEU A 145 -29.26 -0.68 -27.27
CA LEU A 145 -28.96 -0.33 -25.89
C LEU A 145 -28.33 -1.50 -25.11
N GLY A 146 -28.81 -2.74 -25.30
CA GLY A 146 -28.24 -3.93 -24.66
C GLY A 146 -26.79 -4.18 -25.07
N ILE A 147 -26.46 -3.98 -26.36
CA ILE A 147 -25.09 -4.11 -26.86
C ILE A 147 -24.19 -3.03 -26.26
N GLN A 148 -24.65 -1.78 -26.20
CA GLN A 148 -23.88 -0.68 -25.63
C GLN A 148 -23.59 -0.90 -24.15
N VAL A 149 -24.59 -1.30 -23.36
CA VAL A 149 -24.43 -1.58 -21.91
C VAL A 149 -23.44 -2.72 -21.69
N SER A 150 -23.54 -3.81 -22.46
CA SER A 150 -22.60 -4.93 -22.39
C SER A 150 -21.16 -4.50 -22.70
N GLY A 151 -20.97 -3.66 -23.72
CA GLY A 151 -19.66 -3.11 -24.07
C GLY A 151 -19.05 -2.25 -22.95
N VAL A 152 -19.84 -1.40 -22.31
CA VAL A 152 -19.40 -0.58 -21.17
C VAL A 152 -18.99 -1.46 -19.99
N ILE A 153 -19.77 -2.49 -19.64
CA ILE A 153 -19.43 -3.42 -18.56
C ILE A 153 -18.10 -4.12 -18.84
N LEU A 154 -17.88 -4.62 -20.06
CA LEU A 154 -16.63 -5.27 -20.43
C LEU A 154 -15.43 -4.33 -20.34
N LEU A 155 -15.58 -3.07 -20.77
CA LEU A 155 -14.53 -2.06 -20.66
C LEU A 155 -14.18 -1.75 -19.20
N LEU A 156 -15.18 -1.65 -18.31
CA LEU A 156 -14.96 -1.43 -16.89
C LEU A 156 -14.21 -2.61 -16.24
N ILE A 157 -14.62 -3.85 -16.55
CA ILE A 157 -13.92 -5.05 -16.06
C ILE A 157 -12.46 -5.04 -16.51
N LEU A 158 -12.20 -4.74 -17.79
CA LEU A 158 -10.85 -4.68 -18.35
C LEU A 158 -10.02 -3.59 -17.68
N ALA A 159 -10.58 -2.40 -17.46
CA ALA A 159 -9.90 -1.30 -16.79
C ALA A 159 -9.50 -1.67 -15.35
N VAL A 160 -10.41 -2.26 -14.59
CA VAL A 160 -10.14 -2.73 -13.22
C VAL A 160 -9.06 -3.81 -13.24
N PHE A 161 -9.12 -4.77 -14.17
CA PHE A 161 -8.12 -5.83 -14.27
C PHE A 161 -6.72 -5.29 -14.59
N ILE A 162 -6.61 -4.34 -15.53
CA ILE A 162 -5.34 -3.68 -15.88
C ILE A 162 -4.77 -2.92 -14.66
N LEU A 163 -5.62 -2.20 -13.92
CA LEU A 163 -5.20 -1.46 -12.72
C LEU A 163 -4.63 -2.42 -11.66
N TYR A 164 -5.31 -3.52 -11.39
CA TYR A 164 -4.85 -4.53 -10.44
C TYR A 164 -3.56 -5.22 -10.88
N LEU A 165 -3.40 -5.53 -12.18
CA LEU A 165 -2.16 -6.08 -12.71
C LEU A 165 -0.98 -5.12 -12.52
N ARG A 166 -1.17 -3.83 -12.81
CA ARG A 166 -0.12 -2.82 -12.61
C ARG A 166 0.32 -2.73 -11.14
N LEU A 167 -0.63 -2.74 -10.22
CA LEU A 167 -0.34 -2.71 -8.78
C LEU A 167 0.39 -3.99 -8.34
N TYR A 168 -0.06 -5.16 -8.80
CA TYR A 168 0.58 -6.44 -8.51
C TYR A 168 2.04 -6.46 -8.98
N HIS A 169 2.32 -6.00 -10.21
CA HIS A 169 3.68 -5.91 -10.74
C HIS A 169 4.53 -4.87 -10.00
N LYS A 170 3.96 -3.73 -9.58
CA LYS A 170 4.68 -2.73 -8.78
C LYS A 170 5.15 -3.33 -7.44
N ILE A 171 4.26 -4.04 -6.74
CA ILE A 171 4.57 -4.68 -5.45
C ILE A 171 5.59 -5.82 -5.65
N GLY A 172 5.45 -6.64 -6.68
CA GLY A 172 6.39 -7.73 -6.99
C GLY A 172 7.81 -7.23 -7.23
N ARG A 173 7.97 -6.16 -8.01
CA ARG A 173 9.30 -5.54 -8.24
C ARG A 173 9.92 -5.02 -6.95
N LYS A 174 9.13 -4.38 -6.09
CA LYS A 174 9.63 -3.87 -4.81
C LYS A 174 10.08 -5.01 -3.89
N LEU A 175 9.37 -6.15 -3.90
CA LEU A 175 9.79 -7.35 -3.17
C LEU A 175 11.11 -7.90 -3.69
N GLU A 176 11.28 -8.01 -5.01
CA GLU A 176 12.54 -8.48 -5.60
C GLU A 176 13.72 -7.56 -5.27
N GLU A 177 13.52 -6.25 -5.23
CA GLU A 177 14.55 -5.28 -4.80
C GLU A 177 14.96 -5.52 -3.36
N LEU A 178 13.99 -5.75 -2.47
CA LEU A 178 14.25 -6.03 -1.05
C LEU A 178 14.92 -7.39 -0.82
N GLU A 179 14.71 -8.38 -1.68
CA GLU A 179 15.35 -9.70 -1.55
C GLU A 179 16.79 -9.73 -2.09
N LYS A 180 17.16 -8.81 -3.00
CA LYS A 180 18.49 -8.77 -3.63
C LYS A 180 19.58 -8.06 -2.80
N HIS A 181 19.19 -7.17 -1.91
CA HIS A 181 20.10 -6.41 -1.03
C HIS A 181 20.08 -6.96 0.40
#